data_f60e390f706f43eb3c6d14c68cdb4fb0
#
_entry.id   f60e390f706f43eb3c6d14c68cdb4fb0
#
_cell.length_a   1.000
_cell.length_b   1.000
_cell.length_c   1.000
_cell.angle_alpha   90.00
_cell.angle_beta   90.00
_cell.angle_gamma   90.00
#
_symmetry.space_group_name_H-M   'P 1'
#
loop_
_entity.id
_entity.type
_entity.pdbx_description
1 polymer ?
#
loop_
_entity_poly.entity_id
_entity_poly.type
_entity_poly.pdbx_seq_one_letter_code
_entity_poly.pdbx_strand_id
1 'polypeptide(L)'
;VLQAARRAPATGDSAGGDGDAGYTVKKGKPHYGFKAHVAVDETHTLIRQVTLTAANVHDSQEFENVVQGDEEMVMADKAYWSKARSEWCGKHGVANGILRKPSRGQKLRPATIRANRLFSSIRCKIETVFAWWKRSASYRRVRYVGQAANRLELEFKSICWNLKRLTNLSAA
;
A
#
# COMPACT_ATOMS: atom_id res chain seq x y z
N VAL A 1 -1.01 -5.06 2.72
CA VAL A 1 -0.31 -4.01 1.95
C VAL A 1 -1.26 -3.35 0.98
N LEU A 2 -1.42 -2.06 1.07
CA LEU A 2 -2.30 -1.27 0.21
C LEU A 2 -1.57 -0.08 -0.39
N GLN A 3 -2.02 0.36 -1.55
CA GLN A 3 -1.45 1.44 -2.32
C GLN A 3 -2.40 2.63 -2.42
N ALA A 4 -1.90 3.84 -2.22
CA ALA A 4 -2.61 5.07 -2.55
C ALA A 4 -1.78 5.91 -3.52
N ALA A 5 -2.25 6.05 -4.76
CA ALA A 5 -1.71 7.05 -5.67
C ALA A 5 -2.24 8.44 -5.29
N ARG A 6 -1.40 9.45 -5.29
CA ARG A 6 -1.80 10.83 -5.00
C ARG A 6 -1.55 11.73 -6.18
N ARG A 7 -2.50 12.62 -6.41
CA ARG A 7 -2.47 13.59 -7.47
C ARG A 7 -1.79 14.86 -6.99
N ALA A 8 -0.67 15.23 -7.61
CA ALA A 8 -0.28 16.63 -7.67
C ALA A 8 -1.19 17.34 -8.68
N PRO A 9 -1.55 18.63 -8.51
CA PRO A 9 -2.34 19.33 -9.49
C PRO A 9 -1.56 19.35 -10.82
N ALA A 10 -2.23 18.94 -11.90
CA ALA A 10 -1.80 19.28 -13.23
C ALA A 10 -2.11 20.77 -13.42
N THR A 11 -1.22 21.64 -13.04
CA THR A 11 -1.16 22.99 -13.56
C THR A 11 -0.23 22.90 -14.77
N GLY A 12 -0.80 23.09 -15.94
CA GLY A 12 -0.02 23.37 -17.14
C GLY A 12 0.89 24.57 -16.85
N ASP A 13 2.01 24.60 -17.56
CA ASP A 13 2.98 25.69 -17.59
C ASP A 13 3.68 26.01 -16.27
N SER A 14 4.71 25.24 -15.96
CA SER A 14 5.95 25.82 -15.45
C SER A 14 7.08 24.79 -15.45
N ALA A 15 8.22 25.20 -15.90
CA ALA A 15 9.52 24.57 -15.72
C ALA A 15 9.81 24.43 -14.21
N GLY A 16 9.32 23.38 -13.55
CA GLY A 16 9.44 23.23 -12.10
C GLY A 16 8.64 22.07 -11.53
N GLY A 17 8.38 21.03 -12.33
CA GLY A 17 7.79 19.78 -11.81
C GLY A 17 8.75 19.12 -10.82
N ASP A 18 8.19 18.44 -9.79
CA ASP A 18 8.97 17.64 -8.85
C ASP A 18 9.65 16.48 -9.60
N GLY A 19 10.99 16.57 -9.77
CA GLY A 19 11.78 15.57 -10.52
C GLY A 19 11.73 14.16 -9.92
N ASP A 20 11.37 14.02 -8.65
CA ASP A 20 11.24 12.74 -7.96
C ASP A 20 9.84 12.13 -8.14
N ALA A 21 8.87 12.91 -8.62
CA ALA A 21 7.51 12.44 -8.83
C ALA A 21 7.36 11.70 -10.15
N GLY A 22 6.45 10.74 -10.20
CA GLY A 22 6.17 9.95 -11.37
C GLY A 22 4.76 10.18 -11.92
N TYR A 23 4.60 9.84 -13.20
CA TYR A 23 3.32 9.91 -13.90
C TYR A 23 2.72 8.52 -14.09
N THR A 24 1.46 8.34 -13.74
CA THR A 24 0.74 7.07 -13.94
C THR A 24 -0.69 7.32 -14.38
N VAL A 25 -1.28 6.34 -15.08
CA VAL A 25 -2.69 6.38 -15.48
C VAL A 25 -3.47 5.33 -14.71
N LYS A 26 -4.54 5.73 -14.03
CA LYS A 26 -5.43 4.83 -13.29
C LYS A 26 -6.88 5.06 -13.71
N LYS A 27 -7.53 4.00 -14.22
CA LYS A 27 -8.92 4.08 -14.74
C LYS A 27 -9.09 5.21 -15.78
N GLY A 28 -8.14 5.34 -16.71
CA GLY A 28 -8.14 6.37 -17.75
C GLY A 28 -7.83 7.79 -17.26
N LYS A 29 -7.61 8.01 -15.97
CA LYS A 29 -7.26 9.32 -15.41
C LYS A 29 -5.76 9.40 -15.11
N PRO A 30 -5.09 10.46 -15.58
CA PRO A 30 -3.68 10.68 -15.27
C PRO A 30 -3.49 11.11 -13.81
N HIS A 31 -2.42 10.63 -13.21
CA HIS A 31 -1.98 11.00 -11.88
C HIS A 31 -0.48 11.25 -11.90
N TYR A 32 -0.06 12.41 -11.40
CA TYR A 32 1.33 12.77 -11.18
C TYR A 32 1.59 12.87 -9.69
N GLY A 33 2.73 12.37 -9.21
CA GLY A 33 3.11 12.43 -7.80
C GLY A 33 3.71 11.12 -7.29
N PHE A 34 3.36 10.76 -6.05
CA PHE A 34 3.90 9.61 -5.34
C PHE A 34 2.83 8.59 -4.98
N LYS A 35 3.28 7.38 -4.66
CA LYS A 35 2.48 6.30 -4.07
C LYS A 35 2.99 5.95 -2.68
N ALA A 36 2.08 5.79 -1.74
CA ALA A 36 2.38 5.21 -0.43
C ALA A 36 2.09 3.70 -0.44
N HIS A 37 3.04 2.92 0.05
CA HIS A 37 2.91 1.49 0.29
C HIS A 37 2.96 1.27 1.79
N VAL A 38 2.04 0.47 2.31
CA VAL A 38 1.84 0.33 3.76
C VAL A 38 1.65 -1.14 4.10
N ALA A 39 2.34 -1.60 5.11
CA ALA A 39 2.05 -2.86 5.80
C ALA A 39 1.45 -2.56 7.17
N VAL A 40 0.36 -3.23 7.50
CA VAL A 40 -0.27 -3.16 8.83
C VAL A 40 -0.40 -4.54 9.42
N ASP A 41 -0.36 -4.64 10.74
CA ASP A 41 -0.76 -5.85 11.41
C ASP A 41 -2.29 -6.04 11.33
N GLU A 42 -2.72 -7.29 11.29
CA GLU A 42 -4.13 -7.63 11.12
C GLU A 42 -4.95 -7.39 12.38
N THR A 43 -4.37 -7.65 13.54
CA THR A 43 -5.08 -7.67 14.83
C THR A 43 -5.41 -6.24 15.30
N HIS A 44 -4.41 -5.38 15.34
CA HIS A 44 -4.54 -4.04 15.92
C HIS A 44 -4.58 -2.93 14.87
N THR A 45 -4.30 -3.26 13.60
CA THR A 45 -4.20 -2.31 12.49
C THR A 45 -3.10 -1.26 12.72
N LEU A 46 -2.02 -1.66 13.41
CA LEU A 46 -0.82 -0.84 13.56
C LEU A 46 0.01 -0.88 12.27
N ILE A 47 0.53 0.26 11.87
CA ILE A 47 1.45 0.34 10.71
C ILE A 47 2.80 -0.22 11.15
N ARG A 48 3.23 -1.31 10.49
CA ARG A 48 4.54 -1.95 10.69
C ARG A 48 5.61 -1.29 9.83
N GLN A 49 5.26 -1.03 8.57
CA GLN A 49 6.19 -0.46 7.60
C GLN A 49 5.44 0.45 6.62
N VAL A 50 6.12 1.49 6.17
CA VAL A 50 5.61 2.41 5.16
C VAL A 50 6.75 2.83 4.23
N THR A 51 6.47 2.87 2.93
CA THR A 51 7.38 3.40 1.91
C THR A 51 6.65 4.35 0.96
N LEU A 52 7.40 5.27 0.37
CA LEU A 52 6.90 6.20 -0.63
C LEU A 52 7.73 6.06 -1.91
N THR A 53 7.07 5.90 -3.04
CA THR A 53 7.72 5.82 -4.35
C THR A 53 7.09 6.79 -5.33
N ALA A 54 7.77 7.08 -6.42
CA ALA A 54 7.16 7.77 -7.56
C ALA A 54 5.93 6.99 -8.07
N ALA A 55 4.90 7.69 -8.56
CA ALA A 55 3.62 7.08 -8.92
C ALA A 55 3.71 6.05 -10.07
N ASN A 56 4.75 6.10 -10.90
CA ASN A 56 5.02 5.15 -12.00
C ASN A 56 5.68 3.84 -11.54
N VAL A 57 6.27 3.79 -10.34
CA VAL A 57 6.86 2.56 -9.80
C VAL A 57 5.76 1.51 -9.60
N HIS A 58 5.97 0.28 -10.08
CA HIS A 58 4.96 -0.77 -9.95
C HIS A 58 4.94 -1.32 -8.52
N ASP A 59 3.74 -1.51 -7.96
CA ASP A 59 3.52 -1.96 -6.57
C ASP A 59 4.32 -3.20 -6.21
N SER A 60 4.54 -4.04 -7.20
CA SER A 60 5.27 -5.28 -7.04
C SER A 60 6.74 -5.07 -6.65
N GLN A 61 7.35 -3.96 -6.98
CA GLN A 61 8.76 -3.69 -6.64
C GLN A 61 8.95 -3.37 -5.16
N GLU A 62 7.87 -2.91 -4.49
CA GLU A 62 7.91 -2.51 -3.09
C GLU A 62 7.55 -3.64 -2.10
N PHE A 63 7.31 -4.85 -2.59
CA PHE A 63 6.89 -5.96 -1.72
C PHE A 63 7.93 -6.26 -0.63
N GLU A 64 9.18 -6.44 -1.01
CA GLU A 64 10.28 -6.77 -0.09
C GLU A 64 10.69 -5.58 0.80
N ASN A 65 10.32 -4.34 0.42
CA ASN A 65 10.56 -3.14 1.22
C ASN A 65 9.52 -2.95 2.34
N VAL A 66 8.34 -3.57 2.22
CA VAL A 66 7.24 -3.44 3.20
C VAL A 66 6.94 -4.73 3.95
N VAL A 67 7.42 -5.89 3.47
CA VAL A 67 7.30 -7.20 4.12
C VAL A 67 8.65 -7.56 4.69
N GLN A 68 8.72 -7.83 5.99
CA GLN A 68 9.99 -8.02 6.72
C GLN A 68 10.43 -9.50 6.77
N GLY A 69 9.51 -10.44 6.54
CA GLY A 69 9.78 -11.88 6.54
C GLY A 69 9.59 -12.54 7.91
N ASP A 70 9.17 -11.79 8.92
CA ASP A 70 8.81 -12.26 10.25
C ASP A 70 7.29 -12.45 10.44
N GLU A 71 6.52 -12.21 9.37
CA GLU A 71 5.07 -12.37 9.36
C GLU A 71 4.68 -13.85 9.25
N GLU A 72 3.65 -14.27 10.00
CA GLU A 72 3.05 -15.59 9.81
C GLU A 72 2.36 -15.70 8.45
N MET A 73 1.70 -14.62 8.00
CA MET A 73 1.01 -14.54 6.73
C MET A 73 1.04 -13.13 6.14
N VAL A 74 1.23 -13.03 4.83
CA VAL A 74 1.11 -11.76 4.09
C VAL A 74 -0.14 -11.79 3.22
N MET A 75 -1.04 -10.83 3.45
CA MET A 75 -2.22 -10.58 2.62
C MET A 75 -2.04 -9.32 1.81
N ALA A 76 -2.08 -9.43 0.49
CA ALA A 76 -1.88 -8.30 -0.41
C ALA A 76 -2.83 -8.33 -1.60
N ASP A 77 -2.96 -7.19 -2.30
CA ASP A 77 -3.77 -7.13 -3.52
C ASP A 77 -3.15 -7.97 -4.64
N LYS A 78 -3.98 -8.36 -5.58
CA LYS A 78 -3.61 -9.14 -6.78
C LYS A 78 -2.51 -8.48 -7.63
N ALA A 79 -2.26 -7.17 -7.50
CA ALA A 79 -1.14 -6.48 -8.13
C ALA A 79 0.22 -7.00 -7.65
N TYR A 80 0.28 -7.51 -6.42
CA TYR A 80 1.49 -8.09 -5.83
C TYR A 80 1.71 -9.56 -6.20
N TRP A 81 0.74 -10.21 -6.84
CA TRP A 81 0.89 -11.62 -7.20
C TRP A 81 1.97 -11.85 -8.25
N SER A 82 2.94 -12.70 -7.93
CA SER A 82 3.89 -13.31 -8.87
C SER A 82 4.38 -14.66 -8.35
N LYS A 83 4.94 -15.48 -9.25
CA LYS A 83 5.56 -16.75 -8.88
C LYS A 83 6.76 -16.53 -7.95
N ALA A 84 7.63 -15.56 -8.27
CA ALA A 84 8.79 -15.20 -7.46
C ALA A 84 8.42 -14.84 -6.01
N ARG A 85 7.31 -14.10 -5.78
CA ARG A 85 6.85 -13.77 -4.43
C ARG A 85 6.25 -14.95 -3.69
N SER A 86 5.59 -15.85 -4.41
CA SER A 86 5.15 -17.10 -3.79
C SER A 86 6.33 -17.96 -3.32
N GLU A 87 7.40 -17.98 -4.11
CA GLU A 87 8.65 -18.66 -3.75
C GLU A 87 9.37 -17.93 -2.60
N TRP A 88 9.38 -16.60 -2.62
CA TRP A 88 9.93 -15.78 -1.53
C TRP A 88 9.22 -16.07 -0.21
N CYS A 89 7.88 -16.06 -0.20
CA CYS A 89 7.10 -16.42 0.98
C CYS A 89 7.46 -17.84 1.49
N GLY A 90 7.55 -18.81 0.58
CA GLY A 90 7.95 -20.18 0.95
C GLY A 90 9.34 -20.27 1.57
N LYS A 91 10.32 -19.52 1.03
CA LYS A 91 11.69 -19.48 1.57
C LYS A 91 11.77 -18.87 2.98
N HIS A 92 10.90 -17.91 3.29
CA HIS A 92 10.86 -17.24 4.59
C HIS A 92 9.86 -17.85 5.57
N GLY A 93 9.19 -18.97 5.20
CA GLY A 93 8.19 -19.60 6.04
C GLY A 93 6.89 -18.78 6.20
N VAL A 94 6.67 -17.77 5.35
CA VAL A 94 5.52 -16.87 5.39
C VAL A 94 4.37 -17.45 4.57
N ALA A 95 3.19 -17.58 5.17
CA ALA A 95 2.01 -18.01 4.44
C ALA A 95 1.56 -16.96 3.41
N ASN A 96 1.30 -17.42 2.17
CA ASN A 96 0.99 -16.53 1.05
C ASN A 96 -0.53 -16.31 0.90
N GLY A 97 -1.03 -15.19 1.39
CA GLY A 97 -2.39 -14.69 1.26
C GLY A 97 -2.57 -13.63 0.16
N ILE A 98 -1.63 -13.49 -0.78
CA ILE A 98 -1.75 -12.56 -1.91
C ILE A 98 -2.91 -13.00 -2.82
N LEU A 99 -3.82 -12.06 -3.12
CA LEU A 99 -4.97 -12.34 -3.97
C LEU A 99 -4.53 -12.81 -5.36
N ARG A 100 -5.09 -13.92 -5.81
CA ARG A 100 -4.75 -14.53 -7.11
C ARG A 100 -5.59 -13.98 -8.24
N LYS A 101 -4.96 -13.78 -9.40
CA LYS A 101 -5.63 -13.49 -10.68
C LYS A 101 -5.84 -14.79 -11.44
N PRO A 102 -6.89 -14.89 -12.28
CA PRO A 102 -6.98 -15.97 -13.24
C PRO A 102 -5.87 -15.83 -14.30
N SER A 103 -5.31 -16.94 -14.75
CA SER A 103 -4.46 -16.97 -15.94
C SER A 103 -5.29 -16.68 -17.18
N ARG A 104 -4.65 -16.22 -18.25
CA ARG A 104 -5.32 -15.91 -19.52
C ARG A 104 -6.09 -17.15 -20.02
N GLY A 105 -7.40 -17.00 -20.26
CA GLY A 105 -8.28 -18.09 -20.69
C GLY A 105 -8.69 -19.10 -19.61
N GLN A 106 -8.29 -18.93 -18.37
CA GLN A 106 -8.65 -19.85 -17.27
C GLN A 106 -9.50 -19.16 -16.20
N LYS A 107 -10.44 -19.90 -15.61
CA LYS A 107 -11.20 -19.45 -14.44
C LYS A 107 -10.46 -19.87 -13.16
N LEU A 108 -10.60 -19.06 -12.11
CA LEU A 108 -10.11 -19.45 -10.79
C LEU A 108 -10.90 -20.64 -10.25
N ARG A 109 -10.22 -21.56 -9.58
CA ARG A 109 -10.86 -22.67 -8.86
C ARG A 109 -11.77 -22.14 -7.75
N PRO A 110 -12.90 -22.80 -7.43
CA PRO A 110 -13.82 -22.37 -6.39
C PRO A 110 -13.15 -22.15 -5.02
N ALA A 111 -12.20 -23.00 -4.64
CA ALA A 111 -11.41 -22.85 -3.42
C ALA A 111 -10.59 -21.54 -3.43
N THR A 112 -9.96 -21.19 -4.55
CA THR A 112 -9.19 -19.94 -4.71
C THR A 112 -10.12 -18.71 -4.63
N ILE A 113 -11.32 -18.80 -5.18
CA ILE A 113 -12.31 -17.70 -5.08
C ILE A 113 -12.73 -17.50 -3.63
N ARG A 114 -12.98 -18.58 -2.87
CA ARG A 114 -13.29 -18.50 -1.42
C ARG A 114 -12.14 -17.88 -0.63
N ALA A 115 -10.91 -18.35 -0.85
CA ALA A 115 -9.72 -17.80 -0.22
C ALA A 115 -9.53 -16.29 -0.54
N ASN A 116 -9.68 -15.91 -1.81
CA ASN A 116 -9.61 -14.51 -2.22
C ASN A 116 -10.65 -13.63 -1.51
N ARG A 117 -11.88 -14.12 -1.30
CA ARG A 117 -12.93 -13.39 -0.56
C ARG A 117 -12.53 -13.20 0.90
N LEU A 118 -12.06 -14.25 1.56
CA LEU A 118 -11.59 -14.18 2.96
C LEU A 118 -10.42 -13.20 3.10
N PHE A 119 -9.38 -13.34 2.30
CA PHE A 119 -8.22 -12.44 2.36
C PHE A 119 -8.58 -11.00 2.00
N SER A 120 -9.52 -10.79 1.06
CA SER A 120 -10.01 -9.46 0.72
C SER A 120 -10.75 -8.81 1.89
N SER A 121 -11.58 -9.54 2.63
CA SER A 121 -12.30 -9.00 3.79
C SER A 121 -11.36 -8.57 4.92
N ILE A 122 -10.32 -9.37 5.19
CA ILE A 122 -9.31 -9.01 6.18
C ILE A 122 -8.48 -7.80 5.69
N ARG A 123 -8.06 -7.83 4.43
CA ARG A 123 -7.27 -6.76 3.82
C ARG A 123 -7.98 -5.39 3.85
N CYS A 124 -9.31 -5.35 3.81
CA CYS A 124 -10.05 -4.10 3.89
C CYS A 124 -9.77 -3.29 5.17
N LYS A 125 -9.30 -3.92 6.25
CA LYS A 125 -8.93 -3.21 7.49
C LYS A 125 -7.92 -2.08 7.23
N ILE A 126 -6.98 -2.26 6.30
CA ILE A 126 -5.98 -1.25 5.95
C ILE A 126 -6.61 0.02 5.33
N GLU A 127 -7.80 -0.08 4.76
CA GLU A 127 -8.50 1.08 4.19
C GLU A 127 -8.86 2.11 5.27
N THR A 128 -8.98 1.68 6.53
CA THR A 128 -9.19 2.59 7.66
C THR A 128 -8.01 3.53 7.88
N VAL A 129 -6.77 3.05 7.68
CA VAL A 129 -5.56 3.87 7.74
C VAL A 129 -5.60 4.96 6.68
N PHE A 130 -5.88 4.58 5.43
CA PHE A 130 -5.97 5.55 4.32
C PHE A 130 -7.14 6.52 4.50
N ALA A 131 -8.27 6.06 5.04
CA ALA A 131 -9.41 6.90 5.33
C ALA A 131 -9.05 7.95 6.40
N TRP A 132 -8.36 7.55 7.46
CA TRP A 132 -7.91 8.45 8.51
C TRP A 132 -6.88 9.45 7.99
N TRP A 133 -5.88 9.00 7.22
CA TRP A 133 -4.90 9.90 6.61
C TRP A 133 -5.58 10.98 5.77
N LYS A 134 -6.60 10.61 4.99
CA LYS A 134 -7.33 11.55 4.12
C LYS A 134 -8.25 12.51 4.89
N ARG A 135 -8.92 12.02 5.95
CA ARG A 135 -9.93 12.80 6.69
C ARG A 135 -9.32 13.62 7.82
N SER A 136 -8.52 12.97 8.66
CA SER A 136 -8.03 13.54 9.91
C SER A 136 -6.62 14.11 9.81
N ALA A 137 -5.75 13.47 9.03
CA ALA A 137 -4.36 13.88 8.88
C ALA A 137 -4.14 14.78 7.64
N SER A 138 -5.20 15.20 6.95
CA SER A 138 -5.16 16.07 5.77
C SER A 138 -4.19 15.59 4.66
N TYR A 139 -3.93 14.28 4.64
CA TYR A 139 -3.00 13.69 3.67
C TYR A 139 -3.74 13.30 2.37
N ARG A 140 -4.30 14.30 1.67
CA ARG A 140 -4.98 14.11 0.36
C ARG A 140 -4.07 14.42 -0.82
N ARG A 141 -3.07 15.28 -0.62
CA ARG A 141 -2.07 15.72 -1.61
C ARG A 141 -0.71 15.79 -0.94
N VAL A 142 0.34 15.57 -1.72
CA VAL A 142 1.70 15.89 -1.28
C VAL A 142 1.85 17.40 -1.09
N ARG A 143 2.63 17.79 -0.10
CA ARG A 143 2.81 19.20 0.28
C ARG A 143 4.19 19.72 -0.06
N TYR A 144 5.15 18.84 -0.16
CA TYR A 144 6.55 19.19 -0.33
C TYR A 144 7.04 18.80 -1.72
N VAL A 145 8.10 19.45 -2.17
CA VAL A 145 8.87 19.05 -3.34
C VAL A 145 9.92 18.03 -2.90
N GLY A 146 10.12 16.99 -3.71
CA GLY A 146 11.06 15.91 -3.43
C GLY A 146 10.47 14.75 -2.64
N GLN A 147 10.98 13.56 -2.94
CA GLN A 147 10.52 12.31 -2.31
C GLN A 147 10.84 12.26 -0.82
N ALA A 148 12.01 12.74 -0.40
CA ALA A 148 12.49 12.65 0.98
C ALA A 148 11.57 13.39 1.96
N ALA A 149 11.18 14.64 1.66
CA ALA A 149 10.32 15.43 2.52
C ALA A 149 8.89 14.84 2.60
N ASN A 150 8.35 14.36 1.48
CA ASN A 150 7.04 13.71 1.43
C ASN A 150 7.04 12.35 2.14
N ARG A 151 8.16 11.61 2.10
CA ARG A 151 8.36 10.38 2.85
C ARG A 151 8.35 10.65 4.35
N LEU A 152 9.09 11.65 4.81
CA LEU A 152 9.12 12.06 6.21
C LEU A 152 7.70 12.45 6.71
N GLU A 153 6.94 13.22 5.93
CA GLU A 153 5.53 13.52 6.27
C GLU A 153 4.70 12.24 6.43
N LEU A 154 4.88 11.27 5.54
CA LEU A 154 4.17 10.01 5.59
C LEU A 154 4.54 9.19 6.83
N GLU A 155 5.82 9.14 7.19
CA GLU A 155 6.33 8.47 8.39
C GLU A 155 5.75 9.09 9.66
N PHE A 156 5.75 10.42 9.80
CA PHE A 156 5.11 11.11 10.93
C PHE A 156 3.60 10.81 11.03
N LYS A 157 2.89 10.80 9.92
CA LYS A 157 1.46 10.45 9.93
C LYS A 157 1.22 8.99 10.31
N SER A 158 2.16 8.10 10.01
CA SER A 158 2.12 6.70 10.42
C SER A 158 2.33 6.57 11.93
N ILE A 159 3.28 7.31 12.49
CA ILE A 159 3.48 7.39 13.94
C ILE A 159 2.21 7.93 14.65
N CYS A 160 1.63 9.01 14.16
CA CYS A 160 0.40 9.56 14.73
C CYS A 160 -0.77 8.55 14.67
N TRP A 161 -0.89 7.78 13.59
CA TRP A 161 -1.86 6.70 13.51
C TRP A 161 -1.62 5.64 14.58
N ASN A 162 -0.38 5.17 14.71
CA ASN A 162 -0.03 4.13 15.68
C ASN A 162 -0.27 4.60 17.12
N LEU A 163 0.12 5.82 17.47
CA LEU A 163 -0.16 6.40 18.78
C LEU A 163 -1.66 6.45 19.07
N LYS A 164 -2.46 6.93 18.12
CA LYS A 164 -3.93 6.93 18.24
C LYS A 164 -4.50 5.53 18.43
N ARG A 165 -3.98 4.53 17.72
CA ARG A 165 -4.44 3.14 17.88
C ARG A 165 -4.07 2.59 19.24
N LEU A 166 -2.85 2.83 19.70
CA LEU A 166 -2.39 2.39 21.02
C LEU A 166 -3.22 3.00 22.15
N THR A 167 -3.55 4.29 22.12
CA THR A 167 -4.42 4.91 23.12
C THR A 167 -5.81 4.28 23.14
N ASN A 168 -6.38 3.95 21.98
CA ASN A 168 -7.68 3.28 21.90
C ASN A 168 -7.63 1.83 22.44
N LEU A 169 -6.51 1.11 22.23
CA LEU A 169 -6.33 -0.25 22.71
C LEU A 169 -6.10 -0.29 24.23
N SER A 170 -5.46 0.74 24.79
CA SER A 170 -5.24 0.84 26.25
C SER A 170 -6.52 1.25 27.00
N ALA A 171 -7.53 1.77 26.32
CA ALA A 171 -8.80 2.21 26.91
C ALA A 171 -9.92 1.17 26.76
N ALA A 172 -9.66 0.03 26.11
CA ALA A 172 -10.63 -1.06 25.88
C ALA A 172 -10.40 -2.22 26.81
#